data_7d0d4827469d61e9a7942c31574e2c5b
#
_entry.id   7d0d4827469d61e9a7942c31574e2c5b
#
_cell.length_a   1.000
_cell.length_b   1.000
_cell.length_c   1.000
_cell.angle_alpha   90.00
_cell.angle_beta   90.00
_cell.angle_gamma   90.00
#
_symmetry.space_group_name_H-M   'P 1'
#
loop_
_entity.id
_entity.type
_entity.pdbx_description
1 polymer ?
#
loop_
_entity_poly.entity_id
_entity_poly.type
_entity_poly.pdbx_seq_one_letter_code
_entity_poly.pdbx_strand_id
1 'polypeptide(L)' 'MDERALKIVRGYVLAHLDKTDEPVKFEAYTVWKAKVLQNWKYLVSTTLPDGMYYELTFNGDKQEWYLDAYKKFDNVTIEA' A
#
# COMPACT_ATOMS: atom_id res chain seq x y z
N MET A 1 -9.00 7.62 8.76
CA MET A 1 -7.72 6.88 8.73
C MET A 1 -7.59 6.05 7.47
N ASP A 2 -8.59 5.26 7.12
CA ASP A 2 -8.50 4.38 5.96
C ASP A 2 -8.30 5.15 4.65
N GLU A 3 -9.04 6.23 4.46
CA GLU A 3 -8.89 7.06 3.26
C GLU A 3 -7.51 7.70 3.19
N ARG A 4 -6.96 8.10 4.32
CA ARG A 4 -5.62 8.68 4.37
C ARG A 4 -4.56 7.67 3.94
N ALA A 5 -4.67 6.42 4.40
CA ALA A 5 -3.76 5.35 4.02
C ALA A 5 -3.79 5.13 2.50
N LEU A 6 -4.98 5.03 1.91
CA LEU A 6 -5.13 4.86 0.48
C LEU A 6 -4.58 6.04 -0.31
N LYS A 7 -4.81 7.25 0.20
CA LYS A 7 -4.31 8.46 -0.44
C LYS A 7 -2.79 8.53 -0.46
N ILE A 8 -2.15 8.11 0.65
CA ILE A 8 -0.69 8.06 0.74
C ILE A 8 -0.12 7.09 -0.31
N VAL A 9 -0.70 5.89 -0.41
CA VAL A 9 -0.26 4.90 -1.39
C VAL A 9 -0.46 5.41 -2.81
N ARG A 10 -1.63 6.00 -3.09
CA ARG A 10 -1.91 6.56 -4.41
C ARG A 10 -0.87 7.62 -4.79
N GLY A 11 -0.54 8.51 -3.86
CA GLY A 11 0.47 9.54 -4.11
C GLY A 11 1.86 8.96 -4.37
N TYR A 12 2.23 7.95 -3.59
CA TYR A 12 3.51 7.26 -3.78
C TYR A 12 3.58 6.60 -5.16
N VAL A 13 2.53 5.86 -5.53
CA VAL A 13 2.49 5.16 -6.83
C VAL A 13 2.55 6.16 -7.98
N LEU A 14 1.76 7.24 -7.90
CA LEU A 14 1.77 8.26 -8.96
C LEU A 14 3.14 8.90 -9.13
N ALA A 15 3.87 9.10 -8.04
CA ALA A 15 5.21 9.69 -8.09
C ALA A 15 6.24 8.74 -8.73
N HIS A 16 5.98 7.44 -8.70
CA HIS A 16 6.91 6.42 -9.19
C HIS A 16 6.49 5.81 -10.53
N LEU A 17 5.33 6.18 -11.06
CA LEU A 17 4.92 5.73 -12.37
C LEU A 17 5.70 6.47 -13.45
N ASP A 18 6.03 5.73 -14.51
CA ASP A 18 6.63 6.31 -15.70
C ASP A 18 5.65 7.31 -16.31
N LYS A 19 6.10 8.54 -16.50
CA LYS A 19 5.25 9.58 -17.07
C LYS A 19 5.25 9.43 -18.58
N THR A 20 4.56 8.40 -19.06
CA THR A 20 4.28 8.27 -20.47
C THR A 20 3.09 9.16 -20.85
N ASP A 21 2.86 9.34 -22.12
CA ASP A 21 1.86 10.28 -22.63
C ASP A 21 0.43 9.97 -22.22
N GLU A 22 0.16 8.77 -21.72
CA GLU A 22 -1.18 8.36 -21.29
C GLU A 22 -1.27 8.23 -19.79
N PRO A 23 -2.28 8.85 -19.15
CA PRO A 23 -2.50 8.68 -17.72
C PRO A 23 -2.91 7.23 -17.42
N VAL A 24 -2.23 6.61 -16.46
CA VAL A 24 -2.56 5.26 -16.01
C VAL A 24 -3.64 5.36 -14.96
N LYS A 25 -4.75 4.68 -15.18
CA LYS A 25 -5.84 4.60 -14.21
C LYS A 25 -5.65 3.38 -13.34
N PHE A 26 -5.74 3.58 -12.04
CA PHE A 26 -5.66 2.48 -11.09
C PHE A 26 -6.44 2.82 -9.83
N GLU A 27 -6.75 1.77 -9.06
CA GLU A 27 -7.39 1.91 -7.77
C GLU A 27 -6.47 1.34 -6.70
N ALA A 28 -6.37 2.03 -5.56
CA ALA A 28 -5.72 1.51 -4.38
C ALA A 28 -6.79 0.91 -3.47
N TYR A 29 -6.49 -0.23 -2.84
CA TYR A 29 -7.44 -0.89 -1.95
C TYR A 29 -6.72 -1.52 -0.77
N THR A 30 -7.43 -1.59 0.37
CA THR A 30 -6.90 -2.19 1.59
C THR A 30 -7.03 -3.70 1.53
N VAL A 31 -5.91 -4.41 1.68
CA VAL A 31 -5.91 -5.87 1.77
C VAL A 31 -6.30 -6.31 3.19
N TRP A 32 -5.68 -5.70 4.20
CA TRP A 32 -6.08 -5.87 5.59
C TRP A 32 -5.60 -4.69 6.42
N LYS A 33 -6.18 -4.56 7.62
CA LYS A 33 -5.75 -3.54 8.57
C LYS A 33 -5.79 -4.12 9.98
N ALA A 34 -4.95 -3.57 10.86
CA ALA A 34 -4.92 -3.97 12.26
C ALA A 34 -4.57 -2.77 13.13
N LYS A 35 -5.12 -2.74 14.33
CA LYS A 35 -4.79 -1.73 15.31
C LYS A 35 -4.08 -2.39 16.48
N VAL A 36 -2.91 -1.84 16.85
CA VAL A 36 -2.14 -2.31 18.00
C VAL A 36 -1.84 -1.09 18.88
N LEU A 37 -2.54 -0.98 20.00
CA LEU A 37 -2.47 0.19 20.90
C LEU A 37 -2.82 1.47 20.13
N GLN A 38 -1.91 2.44 20.07
CA GLN A 38 -2.12 3.70 19.33
C GLN A 38 -1.71 3.62 17.88
N ASN A 39 -1.22 2.46 17.44
CA ASN A 39 -0.67 2.31 16.10
C ASN A 39 -1.66 1.59 15.20
N TRP A 40 -1.71 1.99 13.94
CA TRP A 40 -2.50 1.34 12.91
C TRP A 40 -1.58 0.78 11.84
N LYS A 41 -1.91 -0.41 11.36
CA LYS A 41 -1.22 -1.01 10.22
C LYS A 41 -2.20 -1.31 9.11
N TYR A 42 -1.77 -0.99 7.88
CA TYR A 42 -2.55 -1.25 6.68
C TYR A 42 -1.67 -1.95 5.66
N LEU A 43 -2.18 -3.01 5.07
CA LEU A 43 -1.58 -3.55 3.86
C LEU A 43 -2.47 -3.13 2.70
N VAL A 44 -1.87 -2.42 1.75
CA VAL A 44 -2.58 -1.83 0.62
C VAL A 44 -1.97 -2.35 -0.67
N SER A 45 -2.79 -2.58 -1.67
CA SER A 45 -2.32 -2.90 -3.01
C SER A 45 -3.07 -2.05 -4.02
N THR A 46 -2.74 -2.23 -5.28
CA THR A 46 -3.40 -1.51 -6.37
C THR A 46 -3.83 -2.49 -7.46
N THR A 47 -4.66 -1.98 -8.37
CA THR A 47 -5.09 -2.76 -9.52
C THR A 47 -4.03 -2.86 -10.62
N LEU A 48 -2.87 -2.20 -10.43
CA LEU A 48 -1.78 -2.32 -11.38
C LEU A 48 -1.18 -3.73 -11.35
N PRO A 49 -0.83 -4.30 -12.51
CA PRO A 49 -0.28 -5.67 -12.57
C PRO A 49 1.23 -5.70 -12.29
N ASP A 50 1.67 -5.05 -11.23
CA ASP A 50 3.09 -4.94 -10.87
C ASP A 50 3.48 -5.80 -9.68
N GLY A 51 2.51 -6.47 -9.04
CA GLY A 51 2.76 -7.33 -7.88
C GLY A 51 3.21 -6.57 -6.64
N MET A 52 2.96 -5.29 -6.56
CA MET A 52 3.41 -4.47 -5.44
C MET A 52 2.40 -4.47 -4.30
N TYR A 53 2.93 -4.45 -3.08
CA TYR A 53 2.17 -4.28 -1.85
C TYR A 53 2.82 -3.17 -1.04
N TYR A 54 2.01 -2.43 -0.31
CA TYR A 54 2.47 -1.29 0.48
C TYR A 54 1.99 -1.46 1.91
N GLU A 55 2.93 -1.51 2.85
CA GLU A 55 2.60 -1.57 4.26
C GLU A 55 2.69 -0.16 4.83
N LEU A 56 1.59 0.32 5.37
CA LEU A 56 1.55 1.61 6.03
C LEU A 56 1.45 1.40 7.52
N THR A 57 2.26 2.13 8.26
CA THR A 57 2.19 2.17 9.70
C THR A 57 1.93 3.60 10.14
N PHE A 58 0.86 3.79 10.89
CA PHE A 58 0.59 5.06 11.55
C PHE A 58 1.03 4.97 13.01
N ASN A 59 1.97 5.79 13.40
CA ASN A 59 2.42 5.90 14.79
C ASN A 59 1.60 6.99 15.47
N GLY A 60 0.66 6.58 16.33
CA GLY A 60 -0.25 7.52 16.98
C GLY A 60 0.43 8.47 17.95
N ASP A 61 1.50 8.04 18.60
CA ASP A 61 2.22 8.89 19.55
C ASP A 61 2.97 10.02 18.86
N LYS A 62 3.58 9.71 17.71
CA LYS A 62 4.35 10.70 16.95
C LYS A 62 3.54 11.38 15.86
N GLN A 63 2.33 10.92 15.59
CA GLN A 63 1.48 11.42 14.50
C GLN A 63 2.20 11.36 13.16
N GLU A 64 2.84 10.21 12.88
CA GLU A 64 3.63 9.99 11.67
C GLU A 64 3.17 8.73 10.94
N TRP A 65 3.30 8.76 9.61
CA TRP A 65 3.06 7.61 8.76
C TRP A 65 4.38 7.11 8.19
N TYR A 66 4.51 5.79 8.13
CA TYR A 66 5.64 5.14 7.48
C TYR A 66 5.10 4.25 6.37
N LEU A 67 5.77 4.26 5.23
CA LEU A 67 5.39 3.44 4.08
C LEU A 67 6.54 2.53 3.69
N ASP A 68 6.27 1.23 3.65
CA ASP A 68 7.20 0.22 3.16
C ASP A 68 6.63 -0.40 1.89
N ALA A 69 7.41 -0.45 0.83
CA ALA A 69 6.98 -0.99 -0.45
C ALA A 69 7.61 -2.37 -0.65
N TYR A 70 6.76 -3.37 -0.95
CA TYR A 70 7.17 -4.74 -1.16
C TYR A 70 6.71 -5.23 -2.52
N LYS A 71 7.52 -6.02 -3.15
CA LYS A 71 7.13 -6.68 -4.39
C LYS A 71 6.87 -8.16 -4.12
N LYS A 72 5.75 -8.67 -4.59
CA LYS A 72 5.45 -10.09 -4.53
C LYS A 72 6.45 -10.82 -5.41
N PHE A 73 7.25 -11.68 -4.80
CA PHE A 73 8.32 -12.39 -5.50
C PHE A 73 7.86 -13.73 -6.07
N ASP A 74 7.06 -14.46 -5.32
CA ASP A 74 6.67 -15.80 -5.70
C ASP A 74 5.30 -16.16 -5.16
N ASN A 75 4.69 -17.16 -5.77
CA ASN A 75 3.43 -17.75 -5.31
C ASN A 75 3.55 -19.25 -5.48
N VAL A 76 3.78 -19.96 -4.38
CA VAL A 76 4.04 -21.39 -4.38
C VAL A 76 2.87 -22.11 -3.71
N THR A 77 2.37 -23.17 -4.35
CA THR A 77 1.34 -24.01 -3.76
C THR A 77 2.02 -25.06 -2.89
N ILE A 78 1.60 -25.13 -1.65
CA ILE A 78 2.09 -26.14 -0.70
C ILE A 78 0.90 -26.96 -0.25
N GLU A 79 0.97 -28.28 -0.44
CA GLU A 79 -0.10 -29.16 -0.03
C GLU A 79 -0.16 -29.29 1.50
N ALA A 80 -1.39 -29.38 2.00
CA ALA A 80 -1.64 -29.48 3.43
C ALA A 80 -1.16 -30.83 4.00
#